data_f5acfaa26e87cf186ed56108570ec851
#
_entry.id   f5acfaa26e87cf186ed56108570ec851
#
_cell.length_a   1.000
_cell.length_b   1.000
_cell.length_c   1.000
_cell.angle_alpha   90.00
_cell.angle_beta   90.00
_cell.angle_gamma   90.00
#
_symmetry.space_group_name_H-M   'P 1'
#
loop_
_entity.id
_entity.type
_entity.pdbx_description
1 polymer ?
#
loop_
_entity_poly.entity_id
_entity_poly.type
_entity_poly.pdbx_seq_one_letter_code
_entity_poly.pdbx_strand_id
1 'polypeptide(L)'
;FTPPPGAGKERGLALGGGGVYLLSWMMGYFHTLKQGGVDLATADIIVGTSAGSMAGAMLSGGRLWRLTGELDLLGDFPKIFAELVPALKANVSQQRARQMAVDASDAEPATIRAIGRAAMAARNPDDAAGYAKTVGRLIGSGGWPSPRLHTTANDCYSGERLVVSQDAGIAIETACAASSSLPGSMGPTWLKDRLCMDGGICQTSTHCDVVAGTRRALVISLSDGGPQAVAQGLRTSGMPNTLQQEVRNLEAGGTRTRLVVVGLPPGVDRIDSIMDPKWITPMLKYGRERGAADLAGMKAFWN
;
A
#
# COMPACT_ATOMS: atom_id res chain seq x y z
N PHE A 1 -11.14 26.99 3.82
CA PHE A 1 -9.99 26.11 4.10
C PHE A 1 -10.53 24.87 4.82
N THR A 2 -10.47 23.72 4.20
CA THR A 2 -10.88 22.47 4.85
C THR A 2 -9.62 21.87 5.53
N PRO A 3 -9.65 21.66 6.85
CA PRO A 3 -8.51 21.07 7.53
C PRO A 3 -8.27 19.64 7.03
N PRO A 4 -7.01 19.14 7.06
CA PRO A 4 -6.72 17.76 6.66
C PRO A 4 -7.45 16.79 7.58
N PRO A 5 -7.78 15.57 7.11
CA PRO A 5 -8.54 14.59 7.89
C PRO A 5 -7.88 14.20 9.23
N GLY A 6 -6.56 14.33 9.33
CA GLY A 6 -5.80 14.08 10.55
C GLY A 6 -5.83 15.20 11.59
N ALA A 7 -6.37 16.38 11.24
CA ALA A 7 -6.33 17.55 12.14
C ALA A 7 -6.97 17.27 13.50
N GLY A 8 -6.22 17.59 14.57
CA GLY A 8 -6.66 17.43 15.96
C GLY A 8 -6.69 15.99 16.48
N LYS A 9 -6.24 15.00 15.70
CA LYS A 9 -6.15 13.61 16.12
C LYS A 9 -4.79 13.32 16.80
N GLU A 10 -4.74 12.33 17.65
CA GLU A 10 -3.53 11.97 18.40
C GLU A 10 -2.54 11.16 17.53
N ARG A 11 -3.04 10.11 16.84
CA ARG A 11 -2.19 9.12 16.13
C ARG A 11 -2.60 8.96 14.68
N GLY A 12 -1.65 9.20 13.77
CA GLY A 12 -1.78 8.92 12.35
C GLY A 12 -0.93 7.71 11.94
N LEU A 13 -1.43 6.95 10.96
CA LEU A 13 -0.72 5.82 10.37
C LEU A 13 -0.81 5.91 8.84
N ALA A 14 0.34 6.08 8.18
CA ALA A 14 0.45 6.12 6.72
C ALA A 14 1.19 4.88 6.22
N LEU A 15 0.50 4.06 5.42
CA LEU A 15 0.97 2.77 4.94
C LEU A 15 1.14 2.77 3.42
N GLY A 16 2.37 2.71 2.96
CA GLY A 16 2.70 2.72 1.54
C GLY A 16 2.36 1.44 0.79
N GLY A 17 2.41 1.53 -0.54
CA GLY A 17 2.30 0.39 -1.44
C GLY A 17 3.61 -0.39 -1.55
N GLY A 18 3.51 -1.67 -1.94
CA GLY A 18 4.69 -2.55 -2.07
C GLY A 18 4.37 -4.02 -2.29
N GLY A 19 3.21 -4.34 -2.83
CA GLY A 19 2.81 -5.69 -3.18
C GLY A 19 2.81 -6.68 -2.02
N VAL A 20 2.91 -7.96 -2.33
CA VAL A 20 2.97 -9.02 -1.30
C VAL A 20 4.23 -8.91 -0.44
N TYR A 21 5.28 -8.35 -0.99
CA TYR A 21 6.54 -8.10 -0.30
C TYR A 21 6.34 -7.22 0.94
N LEU A 22 5.80 -6.01 0.75
CA LEU A 22 5.55 -5.09 1.86
C LEU A 22 4.39 -5.55 2.76
N LEU A 23 3.34 -6.14 2.18
CA LEU A 23 2.22 -6.67 2.96
C LEU A 23 2.71 -7.70 3.99
N SER A 24 3.51 -8.67 3.56
CA SER A 24 4.04 -9.71 4.44
C SER A 24 4.94 -9.11 5.53
N TRP A 25 5.78 -8.14 5.17
CA TRP A 25 6.62 -7.45 6.15
C TRP A 25 5.77 -6.72 7.20
N MET A 26 4.76 -5.94 6.76
CA MET A 26 3.87 -5.23 7.68
C MET A 26 3.15 -6.20 8.64
N MET A 27 2.72 -7.35 8.15
CA MET A 27 2.06 -8.35 9.00
C MET A 27 2.98 -8.84 10.11
N GLY A 28 4.22 -9.20 9.78
CA GLY A 28 5.23 -9.60 10.77
C GLY A 28 5.54 -8.48 11.78
N TYR A 29 5.73 -7.27 11.27
CA TYR A 29 6.05 -6.09 12.06
C TYR A 29 4.92 -5.72 13.04
N PHE A 30 3.67 -5.61 12.55
CA PHE A 30 2.51 -5.28 13.37
C PHE A 30 2.22 -6.34 14.42
N HIS A 31 2.35 -7.61 14.05
CA HIS A 31 2.18 -8.72 14.96
C HIS A 31 3.15 -8.62 16.15
N THR A 32 4.44 -8.47 15.86
CA THR A 32 5.48 -8.40 16.89
C THR A 32 5.33 -7.17 17.78
N LEU A 33 5.01 -6.00 17.20
CA LEU A 33 4.72 -4.80 17.98
C LEU A 33 3.53 -5.00 18.92
N LYS A 34 2.44 -5.61 18.42
CA LYS A 34 1.25 -5.88 19.23
C LYS A 34 1.52 -6.83 20.38
N GLN A 35 2.26 -7.91 20.13
CA GLN A 35 2.72 -8.82 21.20
C GLN A 35 3.57 -8.11 22.25
N GLY A 36 4.37 -7.15 21.80
CA GLY A 36 5.18 -6.31 22.68
C GLY A 36 4.43 -5.16 23.37
N GLY A 37 3.11 -5.02 23.17
CA GLY A 37 2.28 -3.99 23.81
C GLY A 37 2.19 -2.67 23.04
N VAL A 38 2.49 -2.65 21.74
CA VAL A 38 2.25 -1.52 20.84
C VAL A 38 1.19 -1.93 19.83
N ASP A 39 -0.05 -1.46 20.02
CA ASP A 39 -1.16 -1.77 19.12
C ASP A 39 -1.40 -0.63 18.12
N LEU A 40 -0.95 -0.80 16.88
CA LEU A 40 -1.13 0.19 15.81
C LEU A 40 -2.60 0.33 15.37
N ALA A 41 -3.48 -0.64 15.72
CA ALA A 41 -4.92 -0.52 15.49
C ALA A 41 -5.57 0.63 16.27
N THR A 42 -4.87 1.20 17.26
CA THR A 42 -5.31 2.38 18.01
C THR A 42 -5.11 3.71 17.26
N ALA A 43 -4.59 3.69 16.03
CA ALA A 43 -4.50 4.89 15.21
C ALA A 43 -5.86 5.55 15.04
N ASP A 44 -5.91 6.89 15.17
CA ASP A 44 -7.14 7.67 15.01
C ASP A 44 -7.45 7.97 13.55
N ILE A 45 -6.45 7.85 12.69
CA ILE A 45 -6.57 7.91 11.24
C ILE A 45 -5.53 7.01 10.59
N ILE A 46 -5.96 6.27 9.58
CA ILE A 46 -5.10 5.38 8.79
C ILE A 46 -5.30 5.73 7.31
N VAL A 47 -4.21 5.95 6.60
CA VAL A 47 -4.22 5.97 5.14
C VAL A 47 -3.38 4.81 4.63
N GLY A 48 -3.92 4.07 3.68
CA GLY A 48 -3.23 2.94 3.07
C GLY A 48 -3.34 2.94 1.55
N THR A 49 -2.23 2.58 0.89
CA THR A 49 -2.13 2.47 -0.55
C THR A 49 -1.75 1.05 -0.92
N SER A 50 -2.45 0.43 -1.87
CA SER A 50 -2.10 -0.90 -2.36
C SER A 50 -1.96 -1.92 -1.21
N ALA A 51 -0.79 -2.53 -1.02
CA ALA A 51 -0.50 -3.37 0.16
C ALA A 51 -0.87 -2.70 1.49
N GLY A 52 -0.61 -1.39 1.63
CA GLY A 52 -0.97 -0.60 2.81
C GLY A 52 -2.47 -0.47 3.02
N SER A 53 -3.27 -0.43 1.95
CA SER A 53 -4.74 -0.41 2.06
C SER A 53 -5.28 -1.72 2.63
N MET A 54 -4.73 -2.84 2.19
CA MET A 54 -5.09 -4.17 2.69
C MET A 54 -4.63 -4.34 4.14
N ALA A 55 -3.39 -3.95 4.44
CA ALA A 55 -2.85 -3.99 5.80
C ALA A 55 -3.67 -3.12 6.77
N GLY A 56 -4.04 -1.91 6.35
CA GLY A 56 -4.89 -1.01 7.11
C GLY A 56 -6.29 -1.58 7.38
N ALA A 57 -6.89 -2.23 6.36
CA ALA A 57 -8.19 -2.88 6.51
C ALA A 57 -8.14 -4.02 7.54
N MET A 58 -7.12 -4.86 7.48
CA MET A 58 -6.98 -5.97 8.42
C MET A 58 -6.62 -5.53 9.83
N LEU A 59 -5.73 -4.54 9.94
CA LEU A 59 -5.34 -3.95 11.22
C LEU A 59 -6.54 -3.34 11.93
N SER A 60 -7.27 -2.46 11.24
CA SER A 60 -8.44 -1.77 11.80
C SER A 60 -9.64 -2.68 12.03
N GLY A 61 -9.73 -3.80 11.30
CA GLY A 61 -10.75 -4.83 11.46
C GLY A 61 -10.42 -5.89 12.53
N GLY A 62 -9.29 -5.80 13.22
CA GLY A 62 -8.85 -6.78 14.21
C GLY A 62 -8.49 -8.16 13.64
N ARG A 63 -8.22 -8.23 12.32
CA ARG A 63 -7.96 -9.49 11.59
C ARG A 63 -6.47 -9.80 11.40
N LEU A 64 -5.61 -9.05 12.07
CA LEU A 64 -4.16 -9.19 11.95
C LEU A 64 -3.67 -10.62 12.21
N TRP A 65 -4.22 -11.29 13.22
CA TRP A 65 -3.87 -12.67 13.60
C TRP A 65 -4.21 -13.68 12.51
N ARG A 66 -5.39 -13.53 11.91
CA ARG A 66 -5.83 -14.40 10.82
C ARG A 66 -4.88 -14.33 9.65
N LEU A 67 -4.55 -13.12 9.17
CA LEU A 67 -3.67 -12.98 8.03
C LEU A 67 -2.26 -13.44 8.33
N THR A 68 -1.72 -13.18 9.52
CA THR A 68 -0.39 -13.66 9.88
C THR A 68 -0.32 -15.18 9.78
N GLY A 69 -1.34 -15.89 10.30
CA GLY A 69 -1.47 -17.34 10.16
C GLY A 69 -1.65 -17.82 8.72
N GLU A 70 -2.45 -17.10 7.93
CA GLU A 70 -2.65 -17.40 6.51
C GLU A 70 -1.37 -17.20 5.70
N LEU A 71 -0.59 -16.15 5.97
CA LEU A 71 0.69 -15.91 5.31
C LEU A 71 1.77 -16.92 5.73
N ASP A 72 1.81 -17.34 7.00
CA ASP A 72 2.67 -18.44 7.43
C ASP A 72 2.33 -19.72 6.67
N LEU A 73 1.02 -20.07 6.61
CA LEU A 73 0.54 -21.24 5.87
C LEU A 73 0.83 -21.15 4.37
N LEU A 74 0.59 -20.00 3.75
CA LEU A 74 0.84 -19.78 2.32
C LEU A 74 2.32 -19.77 1.99
N GLY A 75 3.17 -19.34 2.90
CA GLY A 75 4.62 -19.43 2.79
C GLY A 75 5.11 -20.89 2.78
N ASP A 76 4.46 -21.75 3.58
CA ASP A 76 4.75 -23.20 3.61
C ASP A 76 4.18 -23.93 2.39
N PHE A 77 3.14 -23.38 1.75
CA PHE A 77 2.48 -23.96 0.58
C PHE A 77 2.42 -22.99 -0.61
N PRO A 78 3.57 -22.66 -1.23
CA PRO A 78 3.65 -21.63 -2.29
C PRO A 78 2.79 -21.96 -3.53
N LYS A 79 2.45 -23.23 -3.77
CA LYS A 79 1.55 -23.63 -4.86
C LYS A 79 0.13 -23.13 -4.67
N ILE A 80 -0.36 -23.15 -3.41
CA ILE A 80 -1.70 -22.62 -3.08
C ILE A 80 -1.74 -21.11 -3.33
N PHE A 81 -0.67 -20.41 -3.01
CA PHE A 81 -0.60 -18.97 -3.26
C PHE A 81 -0.54 -18.65 -4.77
N ALA A 82 0.16 -19.46 -5.57
CA ALA A 82 0.22 -19.30 -7.02
C ALA A 82 -1.16 -19.47 -7.70
N GLU A 83 -2.05 -20.26 -7.09
CA GLU A 83 -3.45 -20.39 -7.54
C GLU A 83 -4.31 -19.18 -7.14
N LEU A 84 -4.01 -18.57 -5.99
CA LEU A 84 -4.72 -17.38 -5.48
C LEU A 84 -4.27 -16.09 -6.17
N VAL A 85 -3.00 -16.01 -6.55
CA VAL A 85 -2.41 -14.89 -7.28
C VAL A 85 -1.68 -15.47 -8.49
N PRO A 86 -2.40 -15.84 -9.55
CA PRO A 86 -1.78 -16.41 -10.74
C PRO A 86 -0.73 -15.43 -11.27
N ALA A 87 0.50 -15.93 -11.41
CA ALA A 87 1.56 -15.23 -12.12
C ALA A 87 1.19 -15.23 -13.62
N LEU A 88 0.27 -14.36 -13.99
CA LEU A 88 -0.13 -14.16 -15.38
C LEU A 88 1.10 -13.71 -16.15
N LYS A 89 1.53 -14.49 -17.12
CA LYS A 89 2.51 -14.02 -18.11
C LYS A 89 1.92 -12.77 -18.74
N ALA A 90 2.50 -11.61 -18.40
CA ALA A 90 2.06 -10.34 -18.93
C ALA A 90 2.14 -10.37 -20.46
N ASN A 91 1.05 -10.09 -21.13
CA ASN A 91 1.04 -9.92 -22.59
C ASN A 91 1.76 -8.60 -22.97
N VAL A 92 1.97 -8.36 -24.26
CA VAL A 92 2.72 -7.21 -24.75
C VAL A 92 2.11 -5.88 -24.30
N SER A 93 0.79 -5.75 -24.29
CA SER A 93 0.13 -4.50 -23.84
C SER A 93 0.24 -4.29 -22.34
N GLN A 94 0.20 -5.34 -21.54
CA GLN A 94 0.46 -5.28 -20.10
C GLN A 94 1.90 -4.89 -19.79
N GLN A 95 2.87 -5.44 -20.53
CA GLN A 95 4.28 -5.06 -20.41
C GLN A 95 4.49 -3.58 -20.75
N ARG A 96 3.83 -3.08 -21.81
CA ARG A 96 3.88 -1.67 -22.18
C ARG A 96 3.31 -0.76 -21.09
N ALA A 97 2.18 -1.12 -20.51
CA ALA A 97 1.58 -0.32 -19.44
C ALA A 97 2.48 -0.25 -18.19
N ARG A 98 3.14 -1.35 -17.84
CA ARG A 98 4.15 -1.38 -16.77
C ARG A 98 5.35 -0.50 -17.12
N GLN A 99 5.87 -0.64 -18.33
CA GLN A 99 7.03 0.11 -18.77
C GLN A 99 6.76 1.61 -18.80
N MET A 100 5.57 2.04 -19.22
CA MET A 100 5.18 3.46 -19.19
C MET A 100 5.23 4.04 -17.77
N ALA A 101 4.84 3.29 -16.76
CA ALA A 101 4.94 3.73 -15.38
C ALA A 101 6.41 3.82 -14.91
N VAL A 102 7.25 2.85 -15.31
CA VAL A 102 8.68 2.82 -14.97
C VAL A 102 9.45 3.96 -15.67
N ASP A 103 9.11 4.28 -16.91
CA ASP A 103 9.78 5.31 -17.72
C ASP A 103 9.29 6.74 -17.41
N ALA A 104 8.24 6.88 -16.59
CA ALA A 104 7.71 8.19 -16.23
C ALA A 104 8.75 9.00 -15.45
N SER A 105 9.03 10.21 -15.90
CA SER A 105 10.00 11.14 -15.29
C SER A 105 9.37 12.30 -14.54
N ASP A 106 8.04 12.44 -14.65
CA ASP A 106 7.22 13.43 -13.94
C ASP A 106 5.92 12.79 -13.47
N ALA A 107 5.16 13.49 -12.63
CA ALA A 107 3.85 13.08 -12.15
C ALA A 107 2.78 14.11 -12.54
N GLU A 108 2.94 14.71 -13.69
CA GLU A 108 1.93 15.61 -14.25
C GLU A 108 0.64 14.84 -14.55
N PRO A 109 -0.53 15.47 -14.40
CA PRO A 109 -1.81 14.81 -14.71
C PRO A 109 -1.86 14.19 -16.11
N ALA A 110 -1.15 14.77 -17.08
CA ALA A 110 -1.07 14.22 -18.43
C ALA A 110 -0.31 12.89 -18.49
N THR A 111 0.80 12.76 -17.75
CA THR A 111 1.59 11.54 -17.63
C THR A 111 0.78 10.45 -16.93
N ILE A 112 0.14 10.78 -15.81
CA ILE A 112 -0.72 9.84 -15.07
C ILE A 112 -1.88 9.36 -15.94
N ARG A 113 -2.54 10.23 -16.69
CA ARG A 113 -3.58 9.85 -17.67
C ARG A 113 -3.06 8.95 -18.78
N ALA A 114 -1.85 9.18 -19.27
CA ALA A 114 -1.26 8.33 -20.30
C ALA A 114 -1.04 6.90 -19.77
N ILE A 115 -0.54 6.76 -18.55
CA ILE A 115 -0.41 5.47 -17.87
C ILE A 115 -1.79 4.83 -17.65
N GLY A 116 -2.78 5.62 -17.21
CA GLY A 116 -4.16 5.16 -17.04
C GLY A 116 -4.76 4.59 -18.33
N ARG A 117 -4.58 5.29 -19.47
CA ARG A 117 -5.01 4.78 -20.80
C ARG A 117 -4.32 3.47 -21.16
N ALA A 118 -3.02 3.36 -20.90
CA ALA A 118 -2.29 2.13 -21.16
C ALA A 118 -2.77 0.98 -20.25
N ALA A 119 -3.07 1.27 -18.99
CA ALA A 119 -3.62 0.30 -18.05
C ALA A 119 -5.01 -0.19 -18.51
N MET A 120 -5.87 0.71 -19.00
CA MET A 120 -7.17 0.35 -19.57
C MET A 120 -7.05 -0.53 -20.82
N ALA A 121 -6.11 -0.22 -21.71
CA ALA A 121 -5.86 -0.99 -22.93
C ALA A 121 -5.27 -2.37 -22.64
N ALA A 122 -4.54 -2.51 -21.54
CA ALA A 122 -3.92 -3.75 -21.08
C ALA A 122 -4.84 -4.60 -20.20
N ARG A 123 -6.02 -4.12 -19.88
CA ARG A 123 -6.97 -4.79 -19.00
C ARG A 123 -7.43 -6.12 -19.59
N ASN A 124 -7.47 -7.15 -18.75
CA ASN A 124 -8.26 -8.33 -19.03
C ASN A 124 -9.71 -8.09 -18.56
N PRO A 125 -10.72 -8.08 -19.45
CA PRO A 125 -12.10 -7.76 -19.10
C PRO A 125 -12.70 -8.61 -17.98
N ASP A 126 -12.23 -9.85 -17.86
CA ASP A 126 -12.79 -10.82 -16.90
C ASP A 126 -12.25 -10.64 -15.47
N ASP A 127 -11.17 -9.86 -15.28
CA ASP A 127 -10.43 -9.85 -14.02
C ASP A 127 -10.88 -8.77 -13.02
N ALA A 128 -11.56 -7.72 -13.44
CA ALA A 128 -11.86 -6.58 -12.55
C ALA A 128 -12.77 -6.97 -11.38
N ALA A 129 -13.85 -7.69 -11.61
CA ALA A 129 -14.74 -8.18 -10.57
C ALA A 129 -14.09 -9.33 -9.78
N GLY A 130 -13.30 -10.16 -10.46
CA GLY A 130 -12.54 -11.25 -9.84
C GLY A 130 -11.49 -10.75 -8.88
N TYR A 131 -10.80 -9.66 -9.21
CA TYR A 131 -9.78 -9.09 -8.33
C TYR A 131 -10.38 -8.53 -7.03
N ALA A 132 -11.45 -7.75 -7.09
CA ALA A 132 -12.14 -7.27 -5.89
C ALA A 132 -12.61 -8.43 -5.00
N LYS A 133 -13.12 -9.52 -5.60
CA LYS A 133 -13.50 -10.74 -4.88
C LYS A 133 -12.29 -11.41 -4.21
N THR A 134 -11.15 -11.46 -4.88
CA THR A 134 -9.90 -12.00 -4.31
C THR A 134 -9.42 -11.14 -3.14
N VAL A 135 -9.42 -9.83 -3.28
CA VAL A 135 -9.12 -8.89 -2.19
C VAL A 135 -10.08 -9.11 -1.01
N GLY A 136 -11.38 -9.24 -1.28
CA GLY A 136 -12.39 -9.51 -0.24
C GLY A 136 -12.15 -10.83 0.52
N ARG A 137 -11.64 -11.87 -0.13
CA ARG A 137 -11.24 -13.11 0.54
C ARG A 137 -10.07 -12.88 1.49
N LEU A 138 -9.14 -12.02 1.12
CA LEU A 138 -7.95 -11.71 1.92
C LEU A 138 -8.30 -10.82 3.13
N ILE A 139 -8.95 -9.69 2.90
CA ILE A 139 -9.23 -8.69 3.95
C ILE A 139 -10.57 -8.88 4.65
N GLY A 140 -11.44 -9.72 4.11
CA GLY A 140 -12.87 -9.83 4.41
C GLY A 140 -13.70 -8.90 3.54
N SER A 141 -14.92 -9.34 3.21
CA SER A 141 -15.87 -8.60 2.39
C SER A 141 -16.92 -7.92 3.25
N GLY A 142 -17.56 -6.89 2.71
CA GLY A 142 -18.69 -6.21 3.31
C GLY A 142 -18.40 -4.76 3.68
N GLY A 143 -18.81 -4.35 4.88
CA GLY A 143 -18.63 -2.98 5.34
C GLY A 143 -17.19 -2.62 5.67
N TRP A 144 -16.91 -1.34 5.71
CA TRP A 144 -15.63 -0.83 6.18
C TRP A 144 -15.35 -1.26 7.61
N PRO A 145 -14.15 -1.76 7.91
CA PRO A 145 -13.80 -2.24 9.24
C PRO A 145 -13.69 -1.11 10.27
N SER A 146 -13.49 0.12 9.80
CA SER A 146 -13.37 1.31 10.65
C SER A 146 -13.56 2.59 9.84
N PRO A 147 -14.24 3.62 10.39
CA PRO A 147 -14.33 4.95 9.78
C PRO A 147 -12.99 5.70 9.75
N ARG A 148 -11.99 5.18 10.44
CA ARG A 148 -10.64 5.76 10.51
C ARG A 148 -9.78 5.40 9.31
N LEU A 149 -10.17 4.39 8.53
CA LEU A 149 -9.44 3.92 7.38
C LEU A 149 -9.76 4.75 6.13
N HIS A 150 -8.70 5.15 5.43
CA HIS A 150 -8.73 5.77 4.11
C HIS A 150 -7.88 4.94 3.16
N THR A 151 -8.34 4.76 1.94
CA THR A 151 -7.56 4.17 0.85
C THR A 151 -7.33 5.19 -0.24
N THR A 152 -6.35 4.99 -1.10
CA THR A 152 -6.01 5.91 -2.17
C THR A 152 -6.07 5.22 -3.52
N ALA A 153 -6.46 5.94 -4.56
CA ALA A 153 -6.47 5.48 -5.94
C ALA A 153 -6.19 6.66 -6.88
N ASN A 154 -5.85 6.38 -8.14
CA ASN A 154 -5.72 7.40 -9.17
C ASN A 154 -6.74 7.16 -10.28
N ASP A 155 -7.50 8.19 -10.64
CA ASP A 155 -8.44 8.16 -11.75
C ASP A 155 -7.70 8.05 -13.08
N CYS A 156 -8.02 7.03 -13.87
CA CYS A 156 -7.36 6.78 -15.16
C CYS A 156 -7.69 7.84 -16.22
N TYR A 157 -8.81 8.54 -16.11
CA TYR A 157 -9.25 9.54 -17.08
C TYR A 157 -8.76 10.94 -16.75
N SER A 158 -8.82 11.33 -15.49
CA SER A 158 -8.40 12.68 -15.07
C SER A 158 -6.93 12.73 -14.62
N GLY A 159 -6.37 11.62 -14.13
CA GLY A 159 -5.08 11.56 -13.47
C GLY A 159 -5.12 12.08 -12.03
N GLU A 160 -6.31 12.36 -11.50
CA GLU A 160 -6.48 12.85 -10.14
C GLU A 160 -6.35 11.72 -9.11
N ARG A 161 -5.73 12.06 -7.99
CA ARG A 161 -5.73 11.21 -6.81
C ARG A 161 -7.08 11.25 -6.11
N LEU A 162 -7.56 10.09 -5.71
CA LEU A 162 -8.73 9.92 -4.85
C LEU A 162 -8.28 9.43 -3.47
N VAL A 163 -8.89 10.00 -2.42
CA VAL A 163 -8.84 9.47 -1.05
C VAL A 163 -10.24 8.97 -0.72
N VAL A 164 -10.37 7.68 -0.49
CA VAL A 164 -11.65 6.99 -0.33
C VAL A 164 -11.81 6.57 1.13
N SER A 165 -12.94 6.94 1.74
CA SER A 165 -13.35 6.53 3.08
C SER A 165 -14.67 5.76 3.02
N GLN A 166 -15.15 5.28 4.17
CA GLN A 166 -16.44 4.61 4.26
C GLN A 166 -17.62 5.48 3.77
N ASP A 167 -17.50 6.83 3.89
CA ASP A 167 -18.55 7.76 3.48
C ASP A 167 -18.76 7.79 1.97
N ALA A 168 -17.80 7.25 1.21
CA ALA A 168 -17.95 7.09 -0.24
C ALA A 168 -19.03 6.07 -0.63
N GLY A 169 -19.50 5.22 0.32
CA GLY A 169 -20.50 4.19 0.04
C GLY A 169 -20.00 3.14 -0.99
N ILE A 170 -18.70 2.83 -0.96
CA ILE A 170 -18.02 1.82 -1.79
C ILE A 170 -17.62 0.67 -0.86
N ALA A 171 -17.77 -0.57 -1.27
CA ALA A 171 -17.33 -1.72 -0.50
C ALA A 171 -15.80 -1.69 -0.28
N ILE A 172 -15.33 -2.08 0.90
CA ILE A 172 -13.90 -2.01 1.27
C ILE A 172 -13.03 -2.83 0.33
N GLU A 173 -13.48 -4.00 -0.08
CA GLU A 173 -12.76 -4.85 -1.03
C GLU A 173 -12.59 -4.19 -2.40
N THR A 174 -13.59 -3.43 -2.85
CA THR A 174 -13.52 -2.66 -4.10
C THR A 174 -12.55 -1.48 -3.97
N ALA A 175 -12.60 -0.77 -2.84
CA ALA A 175 -11.68 0.34 -2.55
C ALA A 175 -10.22 -0.14 -2.48
N CYS A 176 -9.95 -1.25 -1.79
CA CYS A 176 -8.62 -1.86 -1.73
C CYS A 176 -8.17 -2.43 -3.09
N ALA A 177 -9.09 -3.01 -3.87
CA ALA A 177 -8.79 -3.49 -5.22
C ALA A 177 -8.39 -2.33 -6.14
N ALA A 178 -9.12 -1.22 -6.13
CA ALA A 178 -8.75 -0.02 -6.89
C ALA A 178 -7.38 0.52 -6.45
N SER A 179 -7.16 0.59 -5.13
CA SER A 179 -5.89 1.01 -4.53
C SER A 179 -4.70 0.13 -4.92
N SER A 180 -4.95 -1.09 -5.40
CA SER A 180 -3.94 -2.09 -5.76
C SER A 180 -3.95 -2.45 -7.25
N SER A 181 -4.69 -1.72 -8.06
CA SER A 181 -4.82 -1.96 -9.50
C SER A 181 -3.60 -1.44 -10.27
N LEU A 182 -2.46 -2.13 -10.14
CA LEU A 182 -1.22 -1.78 -10.83
C LEU A 182 -1.37 -1.84 -12.35
N PRO A 183 -0.90 -0.83 -13.10
CA PRO A 183 -0.92 -0.80 -14.56
C PRO A 183 -0.30 -2.06 -15.16
N GLY A 184 -1.03 -2.71 -16.09
CA GLY A 184 -0.58 -3.94 -16.75
C GLY A 184 -0.49 -5.16 -15.82
N SER A 185 -1.12 -5.11 -14.66
CA SER A 185 -1.18 -6.23 -13.72
C SER A 185 -2.63 -6.55 -13.39
N MET A 186 -3.22 -5.87 -12.43
CA MET A 186 -4.61 -6.02 -12.00
C MET A 186 -5.40 -4.75 -12.30
N GLY A 187 -6.67 -4.89 -12.64
CA GLY A 187 -7.56 -3.76 -12.89
C GLY A 187 -7.32 -3.06 -14.24
N PRO A 188 -7.71 -1.80 -14.46
CA PRO A 188 -8.27 -0.87 -13.45
C PRO A 188 -9.61 -1.28 -12.86
N THR A 189 -9.95 -0.74 -11.71
CA THR A 189 -11.16 -1.06 -10.95
C THR A 189 -12.11 0.15 -10.86
N TRP A 190 -13.40 -0.08 -11.07
CA TRP A 190 -14.41 0.96 -10.93
C TRP A 190 -14.68 1.30 -9.47
N LEU A 191 -14.59 2.59 -9.15
CA LEU A 191 -15.09 3.21 -7.93
C LEU A 191 -16.29 4.10 -8.33
N LYS A 192 -17.48 3.55 -8.31
CA LYS A 192 -18.69 4.17 -8.88
C LYS A 192 -18.48 4.54 -10.35
N ASP A 193 -18.44 5.82 -10.67
CA ASP A 193 -18.28 6.39 -12.01
C ASP A 193 -16.82 6.66 -12.40
N ARG A 194 -15.85 6.36 -11.52
CA ARG A 194 -14.42 6.57 -11.76
C ARG A 194 -13.69 5.25 -11.96
N LEU A 195 -13.00 5.11 -13.07
CA LEU A 195 -12.14 3.96 -13.33
C LEU A 195 -10.74 4.25 -12.80
N CYS A 196 -10.32 3.49 -11.80
CA CYS A 196 -9.15 3.79 -10.99
C CYS A 196 -8.04 2.75 -11.12
N MET A 197 -6.81 3.23 -11.05
CA MET A 197 -5.59 2.44 -10.89
C MET A 197 -4.95 2.70 -9.53
N ASP A 198 -3.91 1.92 -9.22
CA ASP A 198 -3.16 1.96 -7.96
C ASP A 198 -2.81 3.38 -7.51
N GLY A 199 -3.08 3.68 -6.24
CA GLY A 199 -2.80 4.97 -5.62
C GLY A 199 -1.32 5.34 -5.56
N GLY A 200 -0.42 4.38 -5.75
CA GLY A 200 1.03 4.59 -5.81
C GLY A 200 1.54 5.01 -7.19
N ILE A 201 0.67 5.10 -8.21
CA ILE A 201 1.03 5.62 -9.54
C ILE A 201 0.98 7.15 -9.53
N CYS A 202 1.81 7.73 -8.71
CA CYS A 202 2.02 9.17 -8.57
C CYS A 202 3.36 9.41 -7.85
N GLN A 203 3.60 10.62 -7.36
CA GLN A 203 4.85 10.97 -6.65
C GLN A 203 5.01 10.29 -5.29
N THR A 204 3.95 9.77 -4.72
CA THR A 204 3.93 9.18 -3.39
C THR A 204 3.19 7.85 -3.37
N SER A 205 3.53 6.99 -2.44
CA SER A 205 2.71 5.83 -2.08
C SER A 205 2.23 5.87 -0.62
N THR A 206 2.66 6.89 0.14
CA THR A 206 2.36 7.03 1.57
C THR A 206 1.24 8.03 1.84
N HIS A 207 1.06 9.01 0.96
CA HIS A 207 0.00 10.02 1.05
C HIS A 207 -0.12 10.64 2.45
N CYS A 208 1.02 11.08 2.99
CA CYS A 208 1.14 11.58 4.36
C CYS A 208 0.27 12.81 4.67
N ASP A 209 -0.14 13.56 3.66
CA ASP A 209 -1.05 14.70 3.81
C ASP A 209 -2.40 14.32 4.44
N VAL A 210 -2.84 13.06 4.28
CA VAL A 210 -4.08 12.56 4.89
C VAL A 210 -3.97 12.49 6.42
N VAL A 211 -2.78 12.17 6.93
CA VAL A 211 -2.53 12.11 8.39
C VAL A 211 -1.95 13.43 8.94
N ALA A 212 -1.83 14.46 8.11
CA ALA A 212 -1.31 15.75 8.55
C ALA A 212 -2.18 16.36 9.65
N GLY A 213 -1.55 17.06 10.60
CA GLY A 213 -2.20 17.67 11.76
C GLY A 213 -2.50 16.69 12.90
N THR A 214 -2.12 15.41 12.79
CA THR A 214 -2.07 14.53 13.95
C THR A 214 -0.92 14.92 14.88
N ARG A 215 -1.02 14.62 16.16
CA ARG A 215 0.06 14.89 17.11
C ARG A 215 1.31 14.07 16.80
N ARG A 216 1.12 12.80 16.38
CA ARG A 216 2.19 11.92 15.93
C ARG A 216 1.74 11.09 14.75
N ALA A 217 2.66 10.77 13.84
CA ALA A 217 2.39 9.92 12.67
C ALA A 217 3.51 8.89 12.48
N LEU A 218 3.10 7.62 12.34
CA LEU A 218 3.98 6.57 11.85
C LEU A 218 3.79 6.43 10.34
N VAL A 219 4.88 6.56 9.59
CA VAL A 219 4.92 6.40 8.13
C VAL A 219 5.72 5.15 7.81
N ILE A 220 5.12 4.21 7.08
CA ILE A 220 5.79 2.99 6.61
C ILE A 220 5.89 3.04 5.09
N SER A 221 7.12 3.02 4.58
CA SER A 221 7.43 3.05 3.16
C SER A 221 8.31 1.88 2.76
N LEU A 222 8.08 1.34 1.56
CA LEU A 222 8.92 0.27 1.02
C LEU A 222 10.33 0.76 0.73
N SER A 223 10.50 1.96 0.17
CA SER A 223 11.80 2.56 -0.15
C SER A 223 11.97 3.91 0.53
N ASP A 224 13.20 4.38 0.59
CA ASP A 224 13.57 5.70 1.13
C ASP A 224 13.18 6.88 0.23
N GLY A 225 12.67 6.59 -0.97
CA GLY A 225 12.38 7.58 -1.99
C GLY A 225 13.59 7.91 -2.88
N GLY A 226 14.73 7.28 -2.66
CA GLY A 226 15.94 7.49 -3.45
C GLY A 226 15.84 6.97 -4.90
N PRO A 227 16.74 7.41 -5.80
CA PRO A 227 16.68 7.08 -7.22
C PRO A 227 16.95 5.60 -7.51
N GLN A 228 17.58 4.88 -6.61
CA GLN A 228 17.92 3.46 -6.78
C GLN A 228 16.74 2.51 -6.61
N ALA A 229 15.63 2.96 -6.02
CA ALA A 229 14.51 2.09 -5.68
C ALA A 229 13.90 1.35 -6.89
N VAL A 230 13.89 1.98 -8.07
CA VAL A 230 13.43 1.33 -9.32
C VAL A 230 14.41 0.24 -9.75
N ALA A 231 15.71 0.53 -9.76
CA ALA A 231 16.75 -0.43 -10.12
C ALA A 231 16.82 -1.63 -9.16
N GLN A 232 16.51 -1.39 -7.88
CA GLN A 232 16.40 -2.42 -6.84
C GLN A 232 15.13 -3.28 -6.93
N GLY A 233 14.17 -2.90 -7.80
CA GLY A 233 12.88 -3.57 -7.91
C GLY A 233 11.88 -3.22 -6.80
N LEU A 234 12.18 -2.21 -5.99
CA LEU A 234 11.32 -1.75 -4.88
C LEU A 234 10.26 -0.74 -5.32
N ARG A 235 10.36 -0.21 -6.52
CA ARG A 235 9.41 0.75 -7.09
C ARG A 235 8.96 0.34 -8.49
N THR A 236 7.67 0.48 -8.76
CA THR A 236 7.04 0.18 -10.06
C THR A 236 6.79 1.43 -10.89
N SER A 237 7.26 2.59 -10.43
CA SER A 237 7.13 3.88 -11.11
C SER A 237 8.46 4.64 -11.06
N GLY A 238 8.86 5.23 -12.18
CA GLY A 238 10.02 6.11 -12.28
C GLY A 238 9.74 7.57 -11.91
N MET A 239 8.49 7.92 -11.61
CA MET A 239 8.10 9.27 -11.20
C MET A 239 8.94 9.76 -10.01
N PRO A 240 9.23 11.07 -9.89
CA PRO A 240 9.87 11.64 -8.71
C PRO A 240 9.16 11.22 -7.42
N ASN A 241 9.93 10.92 -6.38
CA ASN A 241 9.37 10.49 -5.11
C ASN A 241 9.37 11.64 -4.10
N THR A 242 8.21 11.89 -3.47
CA THR A 242 8.01 12.98 -2.53
C THR A 242 8.10 12.57 -1.06
N LEU A 243 8.41 11.31 -0.73
CA LEU A 243 8.42 10.79 0.64
C LEU A 243 9.12 11.71 1.64
N GLN A 244 10.36 12.12 1.32
CA GLN A 244 11.15 12.97 2.22
C GLN A 244 10.53 14.36 2.39
N GLN A 245 9.89 14.89 1.34
CA GLN A 245 9.17 16.15 1.43
C GLN A 245 7.89 16.01 2.25
N GLU A 246 7.17 14.92 2.08
CA GLU A 246 5.96 14.64 2.86
C GLU A 246 6.26 14.55 4.36
N VAL A 247 7.35 13.86 4.74
CA VAL A 247 7.80 13.77 6.14
C VAL A 247 8.14 15.16 6.68
N ARG A 248 8.92 15.95 5.93
CA ARG A 248 9.23 17.33 6.34
C ARG A 248 7.96 18.19 6.48
N ASN A 249 6.99 18.03 5.60
CA ASN A 249 5.73 18.76 5.66
C ASN A 249 4.90 18.39 6.90
N LEU A 250 4.88 17.12 7.29
CA LEU A 250 4.25 16.68 8.55
C LEU A 250 4.92 17.34 9.75
N GLU A 251 6.25 17.31 9.81
CA GLU A 251 7.03 17.88 10.90
C GLU A 251 6.89 19.41 10.96
N ALA A 252 6.95 20.08 9.83
CA ALA A 252 6.70 21.52 9.72
C ALA A 252 5.27 21.90 10.15
N GLY A 253 4.30 21.01 9.96
CA GLY A 253 2.93 21.14 10.44
C GLY A 253 2.75 20.78 11.92
N GLY A 254 3.82 20.47 12.65
CA GLY A 254 3.80 20.15 14.08
C GLY A 254 3.52 18.68 14.42
N THR A 255 3.43 17.81 13.42
CA THR A 255 3.26 16.36 13.62
C THR A 255 4.62 15.73 13.97
N ARG A 256 4.74 15.11 15.14
CA ARG A 256 5.91 14.29 15.46
C ARG A 256 5.91 13.04 14.58
N THR A 257 6.88 12.89 13.68
CA THR A 257 6.89 11.83 12.67
C THR A 257 7.93 10.76 12.97
N ARG A 258 7.56 9.50 12.74
CA ARG A 258 8.49 8.37 12.67
C ARG A 258 8.37 7.71 11.30
N LEU A 259 9.42 7.78 10.51
CA LEU A 259 9.53 7.07 9.23
C LEU A 259 10.20 5.71 9.44
N VAL A 260 9.55 4.65 8.96
CA VAL A 260 10.11 3.31 8.87
C VAL A 260 10.23 2.94 7.39
N VAL A 261 11.46 2.84 6.92
CA VAL A 261 11.79 2.36 5.58
C VAL A 261 12.11 0.88 5.68
N VAL A 262 11.46 0.07 4.84
CA VAL A 262 11.62 -1.39 4.84
C VAL A 262 12.86 -1.80 4.06
N GLY A 263 12.98 -1.38 2.79
CA GLY A 263 14.13 -1.68 1.95
C GLY A 263 14.24 -3.15 1.56
N LEU A 264 15.46 -3.54 1.22
CA LEU A 264 15.85 -4.92 0.95
C LEU A 264 16.34 -5.59 2.24
N PRO A 265 16.09 -6.89 2.44
CA PRO A 265 16.65 -7.62 3.58
C PRO A 265 18.18 -7.76 3.43
N PRO A 266 18.90 -7.99 4.53
CA PRO A 266 20.35 -8.16 4.49
C PRO A 266 20.82 -9.20 3.47
N GLY A 267 21.82 -8.86 2.66
CA GLY A 267 22.39 -9.74 1.64
C GLY A 267 21.60 -9.82 0.33
N VAL A 268 20.58 -8.99 0.16
CA VAL A 268 19.81 -8.88 -1.09
C VAL A 268 20.05 -7.49 -1.68
N ASP A 269 20.55 -7.43 -2.91
CA ASP A 269 20.84 -6.16 -3.61
C ASP A 269 19.71 -5.74 -4.55
N ARG A 270 18.87 -6.69 -4.97
CA ARG A 270 17.77 -6.48 -5.90
C ARG A 270 16.72 -7.56 -5.77
N ILE A 271 15.47 -7.20 -6.09
CA ILE A 271 14.36 -8.16 -6.28
C ILE A 271 13.79 -8.01 -7.69
N ASP A 272 13.26 -9.11 -8.24
CA ASP A 272 12.67 -9.10 -9.59
C ASP A 272 11.26 -8.53 -9.58
N SER A 273 10.51 -8.79 -8.51
CA SER A 273 9.14 -8.31 -8.37
C SER A 273 8.70 -8.26 -6.90
N ILE A 274 8.07 -7.16 -6.53
CA ILE A 274 7.37 -7.02 -5.24
C ILE A 274 6.13 -7.93 -5.13
N MET A 275 5.71 -8.54 -6.25
CA MET A 275 4.57 -9.46 -6.32
C MET A 275 5.00 -10.94 -6.29
N ASP A 276 6.30 -11.24 -6.21
CA ASP A 276 6.78 -12.62 -6.23
C ASP A 276 6.49 -13.31 -4.89
N PRO A 277 5.70 -14.40 -4.89
CA PRO A 277 5.33 -15.14 -3.68
C PRO A 277 6.51 -15.67 -2.86
N LYS A 278 7.68 -15.87 -3.50
CA LYS A 278 8.89 -16.32 -2.79
C LYS A 278 9.30 -15.39 -1.65
N TRP A 279 8.85 -14.12 -1.68
CA TRP A 279 9.16 -13.12 -0.67
C TRP A 279 8.24 -13.16 0.56
N ILE A 280 7.15 -13.92 0.55
CA ILE A 280 6.18 -13.93 1.67
C ILE A 280 6.88 -14.32 2.97
N THR A 281 7.42 -15.53 3.05
CA THR A 281 8.08 -16.04 4.26
C THR A 281 9.31 -15.21 4.67
N PRO A 282 10.25 -14.87 3.76
CA PRO A 282 11.39 -14.02 4.12
C PRO A 282 10.97 -12.67 4.68
N MET A 283 9.97 -12.02 4.07
CA MET A 283 9.55 -10.68 4.51
C MET A 283 8.72 -10.71 5.78
N LEU A 284 7.90 -11.72 5.99
CA LEU A 284 7.20 -11.93 7.27
C LEU A 284 8.21 -12.08 8.42
N LYS A 285 9.26 -12.88 8.22
CA LYS A 285 10.34 -13.05 9.17
C LYS A 285 11.09 -11.74 9.41
N TYR A 286 11.50 -11.06 8.34
CA TYR A 286 12.20 -9.77 8.43
C TYR A 286 11.35 -8.71 9.15
N GLY A 287 10.05 -8.67 8.91
CA GLY A 287 9.12 -7.80 9.65
C GLY A 287 9.08 -8.10 11.14
N ARG A 288 9.07 -9.38 11.53
CA ARG A 288 9.13 -9.81 12.94
C ARG A 288 10.44 -9.38 13.61
N GLU A 289 11.57 -9.61 12.96
CA GLU A 289 12.90 -9.22 13.47
C GLU A 289 12.98 -7.70 13.64
N ARG A 290 12.53 -6.95 12.65
CA ARG A 290 12.49 -5.49 12.72
C ARG A 290 11.54 -4.98 13.78
N GLY A 291 10.37 -5.61 13.96
CA GLY A 291 9.42 -5.27 15.02
C GLY A 291 10.01 -5.47 16.42
N ALA A 292 10.78 -6.54 16.62
CA ALA A 292 11.48 -6.79 17.87
C ALA A 292 12.57 -5.72 18.14
N ALA A 293 13.35 -5.39 17.12
CA ALA A 293 14.39 -4.36 17.22
C ALA A 293 13.83 -2.96 17.50
N ASP A 294 12.71 -2.61 16.88
CA ASP A 294 12.09 -1.29 17.00
C ASP A 294 11.21 -1.13 18.26
N LEU A 295 10.90 -2.22 18.98
CA LEU A 295 9.86 -2.26 20.01
C LEU A 295 9.99 -1.21 21.09
N ALA A 296 11.19 -1.02 21.66
CA ALA A 296 11.41 -0.05 22.74
C ALA A 296 11.16 1.38 22.24
N GLY A 297 11.71 1.72 21.07
CA GLY A 297 11.49 3.02 20.45
C GLY A 297 10.04 3.25 20.01
N MET A 298 9.34 2.20 19.59
CA MET A 298 7.93 2.29 19.23
C MET A 298 7.03 2.46 20.44
N LYS A 299 7.32 1.83 21.57
CA LYS A 299 6.61 2.08 22.85
C LYS A 299 6.71 3.56 23.25
N ALA A 300 7.91 4.12 23.22
CA ALA A 300 8.14 5.53 23.57
C ALA A 300 7.50 6.51 22.58
N PHE A 301 7.31 6.10 21.34
CA PHE A 301 6.73 6.93 20.30
C PHE A 301 5.20 6.82 20.23
N TRP A 302 4.65 5.60 20.32
CA TRP A 302 3.24 5.34 20.02
C TRP A 302 2.33 5.39 21.25
N ASN A 303 2.78 4.89 22.38
CA ASN A 303 2.06 4.92 23.64
C ASN A 303 2.28 6.24 24.39
#